data_726a624f90a2ba936943a3d189c7a8ac
#
_entry.id   726a624f90a2ba936943a3d189c7a8ac
#
_cell.length_a   1.000
_cell.length_b   1.000
_cell.length_c   1.000
_cell.angle_alpha   90.00
_cell.angle_beta   90.00
_cell.angle_gamma   90.00
#
_symmetry.space_group_name_H-M   'P 1'
#
loop_
_entity.id
_entity.type
_entity.pdbx_description
1 polymer ?
#
loop_
_entity_poly.entity_id
_entity_poly.type
_entity_poly.pdbx_seq_one_letter_code
_entity_poly.pdbx_strand_id
1 'polypeptide(L)'
;MRYQALLASWNARDAARFAAPFTDDAEVIGFDGSQMTGRDEIEATLKGIFTDHETGAYVGIIRSVRFLTPEVAMLRAVSGVIPAGQSDLNPALNTQQALIAIKHDGAWRITLYQNTPAQFHGRPDLVQGLTDELRAAVEQAPH
;
A
#
# COMPACT_ATOMS: atom_id res chain seq x y z
N MET A 1 -8.84 -0.30 -11.00
CA MET A 1 -7.69 0.17 -10.20
C MET A 1 -6.83 -1.02 -9.81
N ARG A 2 -5.53 -0.84 -9.88
CA ARG A 2 -4.60 -1.96 -9.78
C ARG A 2 -3.86 -1.98 -8.43
N TYR A 3 -4.62 -2.00 -7.36
CA TYR A 3 -4.07 -1.98 -6.00
C TYR A 3 -3.15 -3.18 -5.76
N GLN A 4 -3.57 -4.39 -6.12
CA GLN A 4 -2.75 -5.59 -5.92
C GLN A 4 -1.46 -5.56 -6.76
N ALA A 5 -1.51 -4.95 -7.94
CA ALA A 5 -0.31 -4.77 -8.75
C ALA A 5 0.67 -3.78 -8.11
N LEU A 6 0.15 -2.76 -7.40
CA LEU A 6 0.98 -1.83 -6.66
C LEU A 6 1.75 -2.55 -5.55
N LEU A 7 1.06 -3.36 -4.76
CA LEU A 7 1.71 -4.17 -3.71
C LEU A 7 2.71 -5.16 -4.31
N ALA A 8 2.36 -5.80 -5.42
CA ALA A 8 3.27 -6.72 -6.10
C ALA A 8 4.55 -6.02 -6.57
N SER A 9 4.45 -4.75 -6.99
CA SER A 9 5.63 -3.96 -7.39
C SER A 9 6.56 -3.70 -6.20
N TRP A 10 5.98 -3.39 -5.04
CA TRP A 10 6.76 -3.26 -3.80
C TRP A 10 7.43 -4.59 -3.45
N ASN A 11 6.66 -5.69 -3.48
CA ASN A 11 7.17 -7.01 -3.11
C ASN A 11 8.27 -7.49 -4.06
N ALA A 12 8.20 -7.08 -5.34
CA ALA A 12 9.24 -7.34 -6.32
C ALA A 12 10.44 -6.38 -6.20
N ARG A 13 10.37 -5.39 -5.32
CA ARG A 13 11.41 -4.38 -5.11
C ARG A 13 11.69 -3.60 -6.41
N ASP A 14 10.63 -3.31 -7.15
CA ASP A 14 10.70 -2.62 -8.44
C ASP A 14 10.17 -1.20 -8.30
N ALA A 15 11.07 -0.25 -8.03
CA ALA A 15 10.72 1.15 -7.77
C ALA A 15 10.06 1.82 -8.98
N ALA A 16 10.55 1.55 -10.18
CA ALA A 16 9.99 2.14 -11.40
C ALA A 16 8.55 1.66 -11.64
N ARG A 17 8.31 0.36 -11.45
CA ARG A 17 6.98 -0.23 -11.62
C ARG A 17 6.00 0.27 -10.56
N PHE A 18 6.48 0.46 -9.32
CA PHE A 18 5.66 1.02 -8.26
C PHE A 18 5.25 2.46 -8.57
N ALA A 19 6.18 3.28 -9.05
CA ALA A 19 5.96 4.71 -9.30
C ALA A 19 5.14 4.98 -10.57
N ALA A 20 5.17 4.08 -11.55
CA ALA A 20 4.57 4.30 -12.87
C ALA A 20 3.08 4.70 -12.84
N PRO A 21 2.21 4.13 -11.98
CA PRO A 21 0.79 4.49 -11.98
C PRO A 21 0.47 5.83 -11.31
N PHE A 22 1.46 6.54 -10.76
CA PHE A 22 1.24 7.80 -10.05
C PHE A 22 1.23 8.99 -10.99
N THR A 23 0.49 10.05 -10.59
CA THR A 23 0.55 11.34 -11.30
C THR A 23 1.90 12.02 -11.04
N ASP A 24 2.23 13.01 -11.86
CA ASP A 24 3.47 13.77 -11.73
C ASP A 24 3.58 14.52 -10.39
N ASP A 25 2.44 14.87 -9.80
CA ASP A 25 2.33 15.62 -8.54
C ASP A 25 1.74 14.79 -7.40
N ALA A 26 1.72 13.48 -7.53
CA ALA A 26 1.13 12.58 -6.53
C ALA A 26 1.84 12.70 -5.18
N GLU A 27 1.08 12.42 -4.13
CA GLU A 27 1.63 12.35 -2.78
C GLU A 27 1.50 10.93 -2.23
N VAL A 28 2.58 10.45 -1.61
CA VAL A 28 2.59 9.20 -0.87
C VAL A 28 2.96 9.51 0.58
N ILE A 29 2.12 9.08 1.51
CA ILE A 29 2.40 9.18 2.94
C ILE A 29 2.64 7.78 3.45
N GLY A 30 3.85 7.51 3.91
CA GLY A 30 4.27 6.21 4.39
C GLY A 30 3.81 5.92 5.80
N PHE A 31 4.07 4.68 6.23
CA PHE A 31 3.67 4.18 7.54
C PHE A 31 4.17 5.04 8.70
N ASP A 32 5.37 5.60 8.59
CA ASP A 32 5.98 6.43 9.63
C ASP A 32 5.63 7.91 9.52
N GLY A 33 4.79 8.29 8.57
CA GLY A 33 4.41 9.67 8.30
C GLY A 33 5.31 10.39 7.31
N SER A 34 6.36 9.74 6.79
CA SER A 34 7.22 10.32 5.77
C SER A 34 6.44 10.55 4.48
N GLN A 35 6.69 11.66 3.81
CA GLN A 35 6.00 12.03 2.59
C GLN A 35 6.94 12.03 1.40
N MET A 36 6.46 11.50 0.27
CA MET A 36 7.10 11.61 -1.04
C MET A 36 6.17 12.37 -1.96
N THR A 37 6.67 13.33 -2.70
CA THR A 37 5.87 14.15 -3.59
C THR A 37 6.39 14.05 -5.02
N GLY A 38 5.50 13.60 -5.93
CA GLY A 38 5.81 13.45 -7.35
C GLY A 38 6.35 12.07 -7.70
N ARG A 39 6.00 11.63 -8.90
CA ARG A 39 6.38 10.30 -9.40
C ARG A 39 7.88 10.07 -9.38
N ASP A 40 8.67 11.07 -9.76
CA ASP A 40 10.12 10.94 -9.82
C ASP A 40 10.73 10.79 -8.42
N GLU A 41 10.24 11.55 -7.45
CA GLU A 41 10.68 11.42 -6.05
C GLU A 41 10.28 10.08 -5.47
N ILE A 42 9.06 9.59 -5.78
CA ILE A 42 8.60 8.28 -5.35
C ILE A 42 9.55 7.20 -5.85
N GLU A 43 9.87 7.22 -7.14
CA GLU A 43 10.77 6.24 -7.72
C GLU A 43 12.16 6.31 -7.10
N ALA A 44 12.73 7.51 -6.98
CA ALA A 44 14.08 7.70 -6.44
C ALA A 44 14.17 7.27 -4.98
N THR A 45 13.18 7.62 -4.17
CA THR A 45 13.14 7.26 -2.75
C THR A 45 13.05 5.75 -2.57
N LEU A 46 12.16 5.08 -3.31
CA LEU A 46 12.01 3.63 -3.22
C LEU A 46 13.24 2.90 -3.74
N LYS A 47 13.87 3.42 -4.78
CA LYS A 47 15.11 2.83 -5.29
C LYS A 47 16.20 2.82 -4.21
N GLY A 48 16.32 3.91 -3.45
CA GLY A 48 17.22 3.99 -2.32
C GLY A 48 16.86 3.01 -1.21
N ILE A 49 15.57 2.93 -0.85
CA ILE A 49 15.09 2.00 0.19
C ILE A 49 15.40 0.55 -0.22
N PHE A 50 15.07 0.17 -1.46
CA PHE A 50 15.29 -1.20 -1.92
C PHE A 50 16.77 -1.55 -2.05
N THR A 51 17.62 -0.56 -2.29
CA THR A 51 19.08 -0.76 -2.36
C THR A 51 19.69 -0.95 -0.97
N ASP A 52 19.23 -0.16 0.01
CA ASP A 52 19.88 -0.05 1.33
C ASP A 52 19.26 -0.97 2.38
N HIS A 53 18.06 -1.46 2.16
CA HIS A 53 17.31 -2.23 3.16
C HIS A 53 16.68 -3.48 2.55
N GLU A 54 16.57 -4.53 3.35
CA GLU A 54 15.69 -5.65 3.05
C GLU A 54 14.28 -5.26 3.49
N THR A 55 13.35 -5.25 2.55
CA THR A 55 11.96 -4.87 2.81
C THR A 55 11.07 -6.09 2.97
N GLY A 56 10.06 -5.97 3.83
CA GLY A 56 9.06 -7.01 3.99
C GLY A 56 8.09 -7.06 2.83
N ALA A 57 7.32 -8.13 2.77
CA ALA A 57 6.29 -8.32 1.76
C ALA A 57 4.93 -7.83 2.28
N TYR A 58 4.24 -7.03 1.48
CA TYR A 58 2.89 -6.57 1.81
C TYR A 58 1.85 -7.58 1.37
N VAL A 59 0.82 -7.72 2.18
CA VAL A 59 -0.44 -8.34 1.80
C VAL A 59 -1.54 -7.31 2.06
N GLY A 60 -2.53 -7.22 1.17
CA GLY A 60 -3.59 -6.23 1.31
C GLY A 60 -4.96 -6.78 0.94
N ILE A 61 -5.97 -6.21 1.57
CA ILE A 61 -7.38 -6.56 1.33
C ILE A 61 -8.12 -5.28 0.99
N ILE A 62 -8.73 -5.22 -0.19
CA ILE A 62 -9.56 -4.08 -0.59
C ILE A 62 -10.85 -4.12 0.22
N ARG A 63 -11.15 -3.01 0.92
CA ARG A 63 -12.39 -2.83 1.65
C ARG A 63 -13.48 -2.24 0.77
N SER A 64 -13.13 -1.22 -0.02
CA SER A 64 -14.10 -0.55 -0.88
C SER A 64 -13.42 0.21 -2.00
N VAL A 65 -14.15 0.34 -3.11
CA VAL A 65 -13.82 1.27 -4.19
C VAL A 65 -15.08 2.10 -4.43
N ARG A 66 -14.94 3.42 -4.33
CA ARG A 66 -16.06 4.33 -4.48
C ARG A 66 -15.72 5.42 -5.49
N PHE A 67 -16.58 5.60 -6.48
CA PHE A 67 -16.44 6.68 -7.44
C PHE A 67 -17.06 7.94 -6.85
N LEU A 68 -16.23 8.95 -6.58
CA LEU A 68 -16.69 10.25 -6.07
C LEU A 68 -17.29 11.06 -7.22
N THR A 69 -16.73 10.92 -8.39
CA THR A 69 -17.24 11.38 -9.68
C THR A 69 -16.92 10.28 -10.71
N PRO A 70 -17.41 10.35 -11.95
CA PRO A 70 -16.98 9.39 -12.99
C PRO A 70 -15.47 9.36 -13.22
N GLU A 71 -14.74 10.39 -12.79
CA GLU A 71 -13.32 10.55 -13.07
C GLU A 71 -12.45 10.57 -11.80
N VAL A 72 -13.06 10.38 -10.61
CA VAL A 72 -12.34 10.35 -9.34
C VAL A 72 -12.82 9.16 -8.53
N ALA A 73 -11.90 8.30 -8.14
CA ALA A 73 -12.21 7.13 -7.32
C ALA A 73 -11.39 7.12 -6.04
N MET A 74 -11.98 6.60 -4.97
CA MET A 74 -11.32 6.37 -3.71
C MET A 74 -11.34 4.88 -3.39
N LEU A 75 -10.15 4.31 -3.17
CA LEU A 75 -10.00 2.93 -2.72
C LEU A 75 -9.59 2.94 -1.25
N ARG A 76 -10.25 2.10 -0.45
CA ARG A 76 -9.86 1.83 0.92
C ARG A 76 -9.44 0.38 1.04
N ALA A 77 -8.37 0.17 1.80
CA ALA A 77 -7.81 -1.16 2.00
C ALA A 77 -7.21 -1.28 3.40
N VAL A 78 -6.97 -2.51 3.82
CA VAL A 78 -6.13 -2.81 4.98
C VAL A 78 -4.94 -3.62 4.49
N SER A 79 -3.81 -3.48 5.16
CA SER A 79 -2.62 -4.24 4.79
C SER A 79 -1.84 -4.67 6.00
N GLY A 80 -1.00 -5.67 5.78
CA GLY A 80 -0.02 -6.14 6.74
C GLY A 80 1.29 -6.42 6.04
N VAL A 81 2.32 -6.70 6.84
CA VAL A 81 3.67 -6.94 6.33
C VAL A 81 4.21 -8.21 6.95
N ILE A 82 4.76 -9.07 6.11
CA ILE A 82 5.61 -10.18 6.55
C ILE A 82 7.03 -9.66 6.48
N PRO A 83 7.69 -9.44 7.64
CA PRO A 83 9.05 -8.87 7.63
C PRO A 83 10.05 -9.76 6.90
N ALA A 84 11.10 -9.16 6.36
CA ALA A 84 12.15 -9.90 5.65
C ALA A 84 12.71 -11.02 6.52
N GLY A 85 12.85 -12.21 5.94
CA GLY A 85 13.36 -13.38 6.65
C GLY A 85 12.39 -14.06 7.60
N GLN A 86 11.15 -13.58 7.68
CA GLN A 86 10.10 -14.17 8.52
C GLN A 86 9.03 -14.82 7.66
N SER A 87 8.21 -15.67 8.28
CA SER A 87 7.16 -16.43 7.60
C SER A 87 5.76 -15.99 7.98
N ASP A 88 5.62 -15.03 8.90
CA ASP A 88 4.31 -14.58 9.40
C ASP A 88 4.27 -13.05 9.50
N LEU A 89 3.05 -12.54 9.51
CA LEU A 89 2.76 -11.12 9.67
C LEU A 89 3.24 -10.61 11.02
N ASN A 90 3.70 -9.35 11.02
CA ASN A 90 3.94 -8.62 12.25
C ASN A 90 2.76 -7.68 12.50
N PRO A 91 1.91 -7.94 13.53
CA PRO A 91 0.73 -7.12 13.76
C PRO A 91 1.01 -5.63 14.00
N ALA A 92 2.22 -5.29 14.47
CA ALA A 92 2.61 -3.90 14.68
C ALA A 92 2.72 -3.12 13.36
N LEU A 93 2.76 -3.81 12.23
CA LEU A 93 2.88 -3.20 10.90
C LEU A 93 1.56 -3.18 10.12
N ASN A 94 0.46 -3.55 10.75
CA ASN A 94 -0.86 -3.47 10.13
C ASN A 94 -1.25 -2.02 9.85
N THR A 95 -1.91 -1.79 8.71
CA THR A 95 -2.29 -0.43 8.28
C THR A 95 -3.71 -0.36 7.76
N GLN A 96 -4.25 0.85 7.84
CA GLN A 96 -5.36 1.30 7.00
C GLN A 96 -4.74 2.05 5.82
N GLN A 97 -5.26 1.84 4.63
CA GLN A 97 -4.76 2.50 3.43
C GLN A 97 -5.88 3.23 2.69
N ALA A 98 -5.55 4.38 2.14
CA ALA A 98 -6.45 5.15 1.29
C ALA A 98 -5.69 5.56 0.03
N LEU A 99 -6.34 5.38 -1.12
CA LEU A 99 -5.82 5.81 -2.41
C LEU A 99 -6.88 6.65 -3.11
N ILE A 100 -6.45 7.76 -3.70
CA ILE A 100 -7.27 8.55 -4.60
C ILE A 100 -6.68 8.39 -6.00
N ALA A 101 -7.53 7.99 -6.94
CA ALA A 101 -7.15 7.89 -8.34
C ALA A 101 -8.00 8.84 -9.17
N ILE A 102 -7.40 9.42 -10.19
CA ILE A 102 -8.08 10.29 -11.13
C ILE A 102 -7.94 9.73 -12.54
N LYS A 103 -9.00 9.92 -13.35
CA LYS A 103 -8.99 9.54 -14.75
C LYS A 103 -8.65 10.79 -15.58
N HIS A 104 -7.58 10.68 -16.36
CA HIS A 104 -7.14 11.74 -17.24
C HIS A 104 -6.73 11.14 -18.58
N ASP A 105 -7.27 11.69 -19.66
CA ASP A 105 -7.03 11.17 -21.02
C ASP A 105 -7.28 9.66 -21.15
N GLY A 106 -8.34 9.20 -20.51
CA GLY A 106 -8.74 7.78 -20.54
C GLY A 106 -7.93 6.84 -19.66
N ALA A 107 -6.95 7.35 -18.92
CA ALA A 107 -6.10 6.55 -18.04
C ALA A 107 -6.31 6.92 -16.57
N TRP A 108 -6.45 5.90 -15.73
CA TRP A 108 -6.50 6.09 -14.28
C TRP A 108 -5.09 6.19 -13.72
N ARG A 109 -4.84 7.21 -12.87
CA ARG A 109 -3.57 7.39 -12.17
C ARG A 109 -3.82 7.74 -10.72
N ILE A 110 -2.92 7.29 -9.84
CA ILE A 110 -3.00 7.53 -8.41
C ILE A 110 -2.43 8.90 -8.11
N THR A 111 -3.18 9.73 -7.38
CA THR A 111 -2.71 11.05 -6.96
C THR A 111 -2.44 11.14 -5.46
N LEU A 112 -2.99 10.19 -4.67
CA LEU A 112 -2.70 10.06 -3.24
C LEU A 112 -2.65 8.60 -2.87
N TYR A 113 -1.63 8.23 -2.10
CA TYR A 113 -1.54 6.93 -1.44
C TYR A 113 -1.11 7.16 0.01
N GLN A 114 -1.99 6.89 0.94
CA GLN A 114 -1.74 7.15 2.35
C GLN A 114 -1.87 5.89 3.18
N ASN A 115 -0.87 5.67 4.03
CA ASN A 115 -0.85 4.60 5.02
C ASN A 115 -1.05 5.18 6.41
N THR A 116 -1.88 4.52 7.21
CA THR A 116 -2.08 4.87 8.61
C THR A 116 -1.88 3.61 9.45
N PRO A 117 -0.96 3.61 10.43
CA PRO A 117 -0.81 2.46 11.34
C PRO A 117 -2.13 2.10 12.00
N ALA A 118 -2.53 0.83 11.92
CA ALA A 118 -3.74 0.33 12.56
C ALA A 118 -3.40 -0.28 13.91
N GLN A 119 -3.20 0.59 14.89
CA GLN A 119 -2.76 0.16 16.22
C GLN A 119 -3.93 -0.19 17.15
N PHE A 120 -5.14 0.29 16.86
CA PHE A 120 -6.34 0.05 17.66
C PHE A 120 -6.07 0.19 19.16
N HIS A 121 -5.60 1.35 19.55
CA HIS A 121 -5.10 1.66 20.89
C HIS A 121 -6.03 1.13 21.98
N GLY A 122 -5.50 0.28 22.88
CA GLY A 122 -6.27 -0.31 23.97
C GLY A 122 -7.26 -1.40 23.56
N ARG A 123 -7.24 -1.87 22.30
CA ARG A 123 -8.19 -2.90 21.81
C ARG A 123 -7.46 -4.03 21.10
N PRO A 124 -6.82 -4.94 21.88
CA PRO A 124 -6.04 -6.03 21.29
C PRO A 124 -6.88 -7.02 20.48
N ASP A 125 -8.17 -7.15 20.77
CA ASP A 125 -9.10 -7.98 20.00
C ASP A 125 -9.23 -7.50 18.55
N LEU A 126 -9.22 -6.19 18.32
CA LEU A 126 -9.28 -5.62 16.95
C LEU A 126 -7.97 -5.83 16.19
N VAL A 127 -6.84 -5.75 16.89
CA VAL A 127 -5.53 -6.06 16.30
C VAL A 127 -5.49 -7.51 15.86
N GLN A 128 -5.92 -8.42 16.73
CA GLN A 128 -5.94 -9.85 16.43
C GLN A 128 -6.90 -10.17 15.29
N GLY A 129 -8.10 -9.56 15.28
CA GLY A 129 -9.08 -9.77 14.22
C GLY A 129 -8.56 -9.36 12.86
N LEU A 130 -7.92 -8.19 12.75
CA LEU A 130 -7.33 -7.73 11.50
C LEU A 130 -6.18 -8.64 11.07
N THR A 131 -5.32 -9.02 12.00
CA THR A 131 -4.19 -9.92 11.72
C THR A 131 -4.67 -11.26 11.18
N ASP A 132 -5.74 -11.81 11.77
CA ASP A 132 -6.32 -13.08 11.31
C ASP A 132 -6.89 -12.97 9.89
N GLU A 133 -7.56 -11.85 9.57
CA GLU A 133 -8.04 -11.61 8.22
C GLU A 133 -6.89 -11.55 7.20
N LEU A 134 -5.83 -10.83 7.54
CA LEU A 134 -4.67 -10.69 6.66
C LEU A 134 -3.95 -12.02 6.49
N ARG A 135 -3.87 -12.81 7.55
CA ARG A 135 -3.27 -14.15 7.50
C ARG A 135 -4.05 -15.07 6.55
N ALA A 136 -5.37 -15.01 6.62
CA ALA A 136 -6.23 -15.77 5.70
C ALA A 136 -6.01 -15.33 4.25
N ALA A 137 -5.81 -14.04 4.01
CA ALA A 137 -5.53 -13.52 2.67
C ALA A 137 -4.18 -14.02 2.14
N VAL A 138 -3.16 -14.15 2.99
CA VAL A 138 -1.86 -14.73 2.62
C VAL A 138 -2.03 -16.16 2.15
N GLU A 139 -2.80 -16.96 2.89
CA GLU A 139 -3.03 -18.37 2.57
C GLU A 139 -3.77 -18.57 1.25
N GLN A 140 -4.62 -17.62 0.87
CA GLN A 140 -5.41 -17.67 -0.36
C GLN A 140 -4.71 -17.04 -1.56
N ALA A 141 -3.67 -16.24 -1.33
CA ALA A 141 -2.99 -15.55 -2.39
C ALA A 141 -2.14 -16.53 -3.22
N PRO A 142 -2.11 -16.40 -4.56
CA PRO A 142 -1.16 -17.16 -5.36
C PRO A 142 0.25 -16.66 -5.06
N HIS A 143 1.13 -17.59 -4.84
CA HIS A 143 2.54 -17.30 -4.53
C HIS A 143 3.41 -17.30 -5.77
#